data_0dd5a0fb75c87fd44deefe54fb30283e
#
_entry.id   0dd5a0fb75c87fd44deefe54fb30283e
#
_cell.length_a   1.000
_cell.length_b   1.000
_cell.length_c   1.000
_cell.angle_alpha   90.00
_cell.angle_beta   90.00
_cell.angle_gamma   90.00
#
_symmetry.space_group_name_H-M   'P 1'
#
loop_
_entity.id
_entity.type
_entity.pdbx_description
1 polymer ?
#
loop_
_entity_poly.entity_id
_entity_poly.type
_entity_poly.pdbx_seq_one_letter_code
_entity_poly.pdbx_strand_id
1 'polypeptide(L)'
;KVPSIQDLYSPANPSVPIAQPLSAMRNAGFTILPTITDGTEKLVLANLLATESGRTAAVKVINDLVIANNFDGIDLDFEGFAFVDGNSSWDKTKPNWVAFVKLLSTTLKANGKLLSMTTTYLLDPASGKRGYYVYAWAEIAPFIDRLRIMTYDFSVAKPGPIGPLSWTEDTVKY
;
A
#
# COMPACT_ATOMS: atom_id res chain seq x y z
N LYS A 1 -5.76 14.13 -15.85
CA LYS A 1 -4.87 15.06 -15.14
C LYS A 1 -4.51 14.42 -13.81
N VAL A 2 -3.22 14.34 -13.49
CA VAL A 2 -2.76 13.84 -12.19
C VAL A 2 -3.21 14.84 -11.11
N PRO A 3 -3.81 14.39 -10.00
CA PRO A 3 -4.16 15.26 -8.89
C PRO A 3 -2.94 15.99 -8.34
N SER A 4 -3.09 17.28 -8.10
CA SER A 4 -2.08 18.08 -7.41
C SER A 4 -2.47 18.25 -5.95
N ILE A 5 -1.51 18.27 -5.04
CA ILE A 5 -1.76 18.58 -3.62
C ILE A 5 -2.35 19.98 -3.41
N GLN A 6 -2.21 20.86 -4.39
CA GLN A 6 -2.82 22.19 -4.36
C GLN A 6 -4.35 22.14 -4.52
N ASP A 7 -4.85 21.06 -5.12
CA ASP A 7 -6.27 20.81 -5.36
C ASP A 7 -6.90 19.89 -4.30
N LEU A 8 -6.10 19.44 -3.31
CA LEU A 8 -6.55 18.52 -2.26
C LEU A 8 -6.73 19.23 -0.93
N TYR A 9 -7.77 18.85 -0.23
CA TYR A 9 -8.12 19.33 1.11
C TYR A 9 -8.19 18.18 2.10
N SER A 10 -7.93 18.50 3.37
CA SER A 10 -8.05 17.50 4.43
C SER A 10 -9.51 17.03 4.56
N PRO A 11 -9.76 15.70 4.57
CA PRO A 11 -11.11 15.19 4.83
C PRO A 11 -11.66 15.61 6.20
N ALA A 12 -10.78 15.78 7.19
CA ALA A 12 -11.16 16.21 8.53
C ALA A 12 -11.46 17.71 8.63
N ASN A 13 -10.87 18.53 7.73
CA ASN A 13 -11.12 19.95 7.64
C ASN A 13 -11.00 20.46 6.19
N PRO A 14 -12.11 20.45 5.44
CA PRO A 14 -12.12 20.84 4.03
C PRO A 14 -11.70 22.28 3.75
N SER A 15 -11.61 23.15 4.76
CA SER A 15 -11.15 24.52 4.63
C SER A 15 -9.63 24.67 4.66
N VAL A 16 -8.89 23.59 5.00
CA VAL A 16 -7.44 23.62 5.10
C VAL A 16 -6.81 22.89 3.91
N PRO A 17 -6.11 23.58 2.99
CA PRO A 17 -5.37 22.96 1.89
C PRO A 17 -4.25 22.06 2.44
N ILE A 18 -4.12 20.84 1.90
CA ILE A 18 -3.08 19.89 2.29
C ILE A 18 -1.66 20.42 1.99
N ALA A 19 -1.51 21.27 1.00
CA ALA A 19 -0.22 21.86 0.63
C ALA A 19 0.47 22.60 1.79
N GLN A 20 -0.31 23.29 2.64
CA GLN A 20 0.23 24.07 3.75
C GLN A 20 0.93 23.21 4.82
N PRO A 21 0.27 22.20 5.43
CA PRO A 21 0.94 21.33 6.39
C PRO A 21 2.10 20.53 5.77
N LEU A 22 2.02 20.12 4.51
CA LEU A 22 3.11 19.43 3.82
C LEU A 22 4.35 20.31 3.66
N SER A 23 4.17 21.59 3.38
CA SER A 23 5.29 22.55 3.33
C SER A 23 5.97 22.69 4.70
N ALA A 24 5.20 22.77 5.77
CA ALA A 24 5.73 22.82 7.13
C ALA A 24 6.51 21.54 7.49
N MET A 25 5.98 20.38 7.13
CA MET A 25 6.67 19.10 7.34
C MET A 25 7.98 19.00 6.56
N ARG A 26 8.02 19.42 5.30
CA ARG A 26 9.26 19.49 4.50
C ARG A 26 10.29 20.39 5.12
N ASN A 27 9.89 21.60 5.53
CA ASN A 27 10.79 22.55 6.19
C ASN A 27 11.37 21.99 7.50
N ALA A 28 10.64 21.12 8.18
CA ALA A 28 11.08 20.40 9.37
C ALA A 28 11.91 19.13 9.05
N GLY A 29 12.21 18.84 7.79
CA GLY A 29 13.04 17.70 7.37
C GLY A 29 12.32 16.35 7.33
N PHE A 30 11.00 16.31 7.34
CA PHE A 30 10.27 15.05 7.24
C PHE A 30 10.28 14.48 5.81
N THR A 31 10.46 13.16 5.72
CA THR A 31 10.25 12.39 4.49
C THR A 31 8.75 12.17 4.29
N ILE A 32 8.23 12.55 3.11
CA ILE A 32 6.79 12.54 2.83
C ILE A 32 6.47 11.41 1.84
N LEU A 33 5.83 10.35 2.34
CA LEU A 33 5.28 9.26 1.55
C LEU A 33 3.77 9.22 1.77
N PRO A 34 2.96 9.81 0.87
CA PRO A 34 1.52 9.69 0.99
C PRO A 34 1.08 8.25 0.76
N THR A 35 0.02 7.85 1.44
CA THR A 35 -0.61 6.55 1.23
C THR A 35 -1.70 6.68 0.16
N ILE A 36 -1.73 5.74 -0.78
CA ILE A 36 -2.83 5.56 -1.71
C ILE A 36 -3.49 4.20 -1.46
N THR A 37 -4.81 4.18 -1.56
CA THR A 37 -5.62 2.97 -1.40
C THR A 37 -6.24 2.55 -2.73
N ASP A 38 -6.69 1.30 -2.83
CA ASP A 38 -7.49 0.82 -3.95
C ASP A 38 -8.98 0.89 -3.61
N GLY A 39 -9.66 1.92 -4.05
CA GLY A 39 -11.11 2.05 -3.95
C GLY A 39 -11.86 1.39 -5.11
N THR A 40 -11.31 0.33 -5.68
CA THR A 40 -11.88 -0.32 -6.86
C THR A 40 -12.92 -1.38 -6.49
N GLU A 41 -13.87 -1.62 -7.41
CA GLU A 41 -14.79 -2.76 -7.29
C GLU A 41 -14.05 -4.10 -7.42
N LYS A 42 -14.75 -5.17 -7.03
CA LYS A 42 -14.23 -6.54 -7.07
C LYS A 42 -13.56 -6.88 -8.39
N LEU A 43 -12.34 -7.42 -8.32
CA LEU A 43 -11.50 -7.86 -9.44
C LEU A 43 -11.04 -6.75 -10.41
N VAL A 44 -11.41 -5.51 -10.22
CA VAL A 44 -11.01 -4.42 -11.14
C VAL A 44 -9.50 -4.22 -11.11
N LEU A 45 -8.91 -4.07 -9.93
CA LEU A 45 -7.46 -3.95 -9.79
C LEU A 45 -6.73 -5.22 -10.25
N ALA A 46 -7.20 -6.40 -9.83
CA ALA A 46 -6.61 -7.68 -10.22
C ALA A 46 -6.57 -7.85 -11.74
N ASN A 47 -7.66 -7.51 -12.44
CA ASN A 47 -7.73 -7.56 -13.90
C ASN A 47 -6.84 -6.52 -14.58
N LEU A 48 -6.75 -5.31 -14.03
CA LEU A 48 -5.82 -4.28 -14.52
C LEU A 48 -4.38 -4.78 -14.46
N LEU A 49 -3.97 -5.34 -13.31
CA LEU A 49 -2.62 -5.83 -13.09
C LEU A 49 -2.31 -7.13 -13.85
N ALA A 50 -3.32 -7.85 -14.34
CA ALA A 50 -3.13 -9.08 -15.11
C ALA A 50 -2.42 -8.85 -16.45
N THR A 51 -2.48 -7.64 -16.99
CA THR A 51 -1.85 -7.29 -18.28
C THR A 51 -0.61 -6.42 -18.08
N GLU A 52 0.37 -6.56 -18.98
CA GLU A 52 1.57 -5.70 -18.98
C GLU A 52 1.20 -4.23 -19.20
N SER A 53 0.30 -3.95 -20.15
CA SER A 53 -0.19 -2.60 -20.40
C SER A 53 -0.89 -1.98 -19.20
N GLY A 54 -1.70 -2.78 -18.48
CA GLY A 54 -2.36 -2.32 -17.26
C GLY A 54 -1.38 -2.00 -16.14
N ARG A 55 -0.37 -2.87 -15.91
CA ARG A 55 0.71 -2.60 -14.95
C ARG A 55 1.48 -1.34 -15.31
N THR A 56 1.84 -1.18 -16.57
CA THR A 56 2.55 0.01 -17.08
C THR A 56 1.72 1.29 -16.87
N ALA A 57 0.44 1.24 -17.17
CA ALA A 57 -0.47 2.38 -16.96
C ALA A 57 -0.60 2.74 -15.48
N ALA A 58 -0.77 1.75 -14.60
CA ALA A 58 -0.85 1.97 -13.16
C ALA A 58 0.45 2.58 -12.60
N VAL A 59 1.60 2.01 -12.98
CA VAL A 59 2.92 2.54 -12.59
C VAL A 59 3.10 3.97 -13.04
N LYS A 60 2.74 4.28 -14.30
CA LYS A 60 2.83 5.65 -14.81
C LYS A 60 2.02 6.63 -13.98
N VAL A 61 0.77 6.30 -13.66
CA VAL A 61 -0.11 7.18 -12.86
C VAL A 61 0.49 7.44 -11.48
N ILE A 62 1.00 6.41 -10.80
CA ILE A 62 1.59 6.53 -9.47
C ILE A 62 2.89 7.35 -9.54
N ASN A 63 3.77 7.05 -10.49
CA ASN A 63 5.01 7.81 -10.65
C ASN A 63 4.74 9.28 -10.97
N ASP A 64 3.82 9.57 -11.88
CA ASP A 64 3.44 10.94 -12.23
C ASP A 64 2.89 11.70 -11.01
N LEU A 65 2.10 11.05 -10.15
CA LEU A 65 1.62 11.61 -8.89
C LEU A 65 2.78 11.98 -7.95
N VAL A 66 3.73 11.07 -7.77
CA VAL A 66 4.91 11.29 -6.91
C VAL A 66 5.76 12.44 -7.41
N ILE A 67 6.05 12.46 -8.71
CA ILE A 67 6.92 13.49 -9.32
C ILE A 67 6.23 14.85 -9.36
N ALA A 68 4.97 14.92 -9.81
CA ALA A 68 4.24 16.18 -9.95
C ALA A 68 4.05 16.91 -8.60
N ASN A 69 4.02 16.18 -7.49
CA ASN A 69 3.84 16.73 -6.15
C ASN A 69 5.12 16.75 -5.33
N ASN A 70 6.25 16.39 -5.94
CA ASN A 70 7.55 16.32 -5.28
C ASN A 70 7.53 15.52 -3.96
N PHE A 71 6.83 14.38 -3.94
CA PHE A 71 6.87 13.45 -2.82
C PHE A 71 8.20 12.68 -2.78
N ASP A 72 8.61 12.24 -1.59
CA ASP A 72 9.83 11.45 -1.43
C ASP A 72 9.63 9.98 -1.80
N GLY A 73 8.38 9.56 -1.95
CA GLY A 73 7.97 8.23 -2.34
C GLY A 73 6.46 8.07 -2.26
N ILE A 74 6.03 6.83 -2.20
CA ILE A 74 4.62 6.45 -2.07
C ILE A 74 4.48 5.26 -1.12
N ASP A 75 3.38 5.19 -0.42
CA ASP A 75 2.94 4.02 0.33
C ASP A 75 1.69 3.44 -0.33
N LEU A 76 1.70 2.14 -0.64
CA LEU A 76 0.55 1.46 -1.19
C LEU A 76 -0.17 0.70 -0.09
N ASP A 77 -1.41 1.09 0.17
CA ASP A 77 -2.34 0.42 1.08
C ASP A 77 -3.49 -0.16 0.25
N PHE A 78 -3.15 -1.14 -0.58
CA PHE A 78 -4.10 -1.80 -1.47
C PHE A 78 -4.71 -3.01 -0.77
N GLU A 79 -5.99 -2.92 -0.46
CA GLU A 79 -6.70 -3.94 0.31
C GLU A 79 -7.76 -4.68 -0.52
N GLY A 80 -8.31 -4.05 -1.56
CA GLY A 80 -9.40 -4.59 -2.35
C GLY A 80 -9.08 -5.95 -2.95
N PHE A 81 -7.90 -6.13 -3.53
CA PHE A 81 -7.50 -7.41 -4.13
C PHE A 81 -7.29 -8.52 -3.09
N ALA A 82 -7.06 -8.17 -1.84
CA ALA A 82 -6.91 -9.13 -0.75
C ALA A 82 -8.25 -9.44 -0.06
N PHE A 83 -9.04 -8.42 0.25
CA PHE A 83 -10.28 -8.58 1.02
C PHE A 83 -11.51 -8.77 0.14
N VAL A 84 -11.69 -7.91 -0.87
CA VAL A 84 -12.92 -7.85 -1.68
C VAL A 84 -12.95 -8.93 -2.75
N ASP A 85 -11.80 -9.18 -3.40
CA ASP A 85 -11.70 -10.20 -4.46
C ASP A 85 -11.85 -11.63 -3.93
N GLY A 86 -11.43 -11.85 -2.68
CA GLY A 86 -11.49 -13.15 -2.03
C GLY A 86 -10.36 -14.11 -2.43
N ASN A 87 -10.14 -15.11 -1.58
CA ASN A 87 -8.98 -16.01 -1.66
C ASN A 87 -8.95 -16.89 -2.93
N SER A 88 -10.08 -17.10 -3.58
CA SER A 88 -10.12 -17.87 -4.85
C SER A 88 -9.43 -17.16 -6.02
N SER A 89 -9.20 -15.84 -5.91
CA SER A 89 -8.48 -15.06 -6.92
C SER A 89 -6.97 -15.00 -6.69
N TRP A 90 -6.49 -15.27 -5.47
CA TRP A 90 -5.14 -14.93 -5.02
C TRP A 90 -4.03 -15.63 -5.81
N ASP A 91 -4.20 -16.90 -6.18
CA ASP A 91 -3.19 -17.62 -6.95
C ASP A 91 -2.94 -17.02 -8.33
N LYS A 92 -3.98 -16.39 -8.93
CA LYS A 92 -3.86 -15.67 -10.20
C LYS A 92 -3.36 -14.23 -10.00
N THR A 93 -3.77 -13.57 -8.93
CA THR A 93 -3.44 -12.18 -8.65
C THR A 93 -2.00 -12.02 -8.17
N LYS A 94 -1.51 -12.92 -7.32
CA LYS A 94 -0.19 -12.86 -6.69
C LYS A 94 0.97 -12.63 -7.67
N PRO A 95 1.16 -13.39 -8.76
CA PRO A 95 2.27 -13.17 -9.68
C PRO A 95 2.17 -11.81 -10.41
N ASN A 96 0.96 -11.35 -10.70
CA ASN A 96 0.74 -10.05 -11.34
C ASN A 96 1.02 -8.89 -10.37
N TRP A 97 0.66 -9.06 -9.10
CA TRP A 97 1.01 -8.14 -8.02
C TRP A 97 2.53 -8.00 -7.88
N VAL A 98 3.27 -9.11 -7.81
CA VAL A 98 4.73 -9.10 -7.75
C VAL A 98 5.35 -8.40 -8.95
N ALA A 99 4.86 -8.68 -10.15
CA ALA A 99 5.32 -8.02 -11.37
C ALA A 99 5.06 -6.50 -11.36
N PHE A 100 3.89 -6.08 -10.86
CA PHE A 100 3.56 -4.67 -10.69
C PHE A 100 4.49 -3.98 -9.67
N VAL A 101 4.68 -4.57 -8.49
CA VAL A 101 5.57 -4.03 -7.46
C VAL A 101 7.00 -3.86 -7.97
N LYS A 102 7.52 -4.87 -8.68
CA LYS A 102 8.85 -4.82 -9.30
C LYS A 102 8.97 -3.67 -10.30
N LEU A 103 7.99 -3.51 -11.18
CA LEU A 103 7.98 -2.45 -12.19
C LEU A 103 7.90 -1.07 -11.53
N LEU A 104 7.02 -0.90 -10.54
CA LEU A 104 6.86 0.34 -9.80
C LEU A 104 8.14 0.70 -9.05
N SER A 105 8.73 -0.26 -8.34
CA SER A 105 10.01 -0.07 -7.64
C SER A 105 11.11 0.41 -8.59
N THR A 106 11.27 -0.26 -9.74
CA THR A 106 12.26 0.13 -10.74
C THR A 106 12.06 1.57 -11.21
N THR A 107 10.81 1.94 -11.47
CA THR A 107 10.46 3.28 -11.95
C THR A 107 10.70 4.35 -10.86
N LEU A 108 10.29 4.09 -9.63
CA LEU A 108 10.48 5.02 -8.52
C LEU A 108 11.96 5.18 -8.16
N LYS A 109 12.72 4.10 -8.09
CA LYS A 109 14.16 4.12 -7.79
C LYS A 109 14.97 4.88 -8.86
N ALA A 110 14.58 4.79 -10.12
CA ALA A 110 15.19 5.59 -11.19
C ALA A 110 15.03 7.11 -10.98
N ASN A 111 14.04 7.52 -10.22
CA ASN A 111 13.78 8.91 -9.84
C ASN A 111 14.20 9.22 -8.38
N GLY A 112 14.94 8.34 -7.71
CA GLY A 112 15.36 8.51 -6.32
C GLY A 112 14.20 8.51 -5.31
N LYS A 113 13.10 7.81 -5.62
CA LYS A 113 11.88 7.77 -4.80
C LYS A 113 11.72 6.43 -4.08
N LEU A 114 11.14 6.48 -2.88
CA LEU A 114 10.92 5.33 -2.02
C LEU A 114 9.59 4.64 -2.32
N LEU A 115 9.55 3.31 -2.12
CA LEU A 115 8.33 2.51 -2.15
C LEU A 115 8.08 1.87 -0.79
N SER A 116 6.95 2.22 -0.18
CA SER A 116 6.42 1.59 1.02
C SER A 116 5.18 0.78 0.69
N MET A 117 4.96 -0.28 1.43
CA MET A 117 3.78 -1.13 1.31
C MET A 117 3.13 -1.29 2.67
N THR A 118 1.83 -1.04 2.74
CA THR A 118 0.99 -1.37 3.88
C THR A 118 0.24 -2.66 3.56
N THR A 119 0.30 -3.63 4.45
CA THR A 119 -0.33 -4.95 4.25
C THR A 119 -0.91 -5.46 5.56
N THR A 120 -1.81 -6.44 5.47
CA THR A 120 -2.17 -7.26 6.62
C THR A 120 -1.22 -8.46 6.78
N TYR A 121 -1.41 -9.24 7.82
CA TYR A 121 -0.60 -10.41 8.15
C TYR A 121 -0.70 -11.53 7.11
N LEU A 122 0.37 -12.33 6.94
CA LEU A 122 0.38 -13.50 6.04
C LEU A 122 -0.03 -14.79 6.74
N LEU A 123 0.23 -14.89 8.03
CA LEU A 123 -0.18 -16.00 8.89
C LEU A 123 -0.90 -15.43 10.09
N ASP A 124 -2.06 -16.00 10.43
CA ASP A 124 -2.69 -15.73 11.71
C ASP A 124 -2.04 -16.63 12.78
N PRO A 125 -1.21 -16.07 13.68
CA PRO A 125 -0.50 -16.87 14.67
C PRO A 125 -1.43 -17.59 15.63
N ALA A 126 -2.60 -17.00 15.93
CA ALA A 126 -3.56 -17.55 16.89
C ALA A 126 -4.24 -18.82 16.36
N SER A 127 -4.54 -18.86 15.06
CA SER A 127 -5.21 -20.01 14.44
C SER A 127 -4.28 -20.91 13.63
N GLY A 128 -3.04 -20.48 13.35
CA GLY A 128 -2.11 -21.17 12.46
C GLY A 128 -2.59 -21.22 11.00
N LYS A 129 -3.64 -20.48 10.65
CA LYS A 129 -4.18 -20.46 9.30
C LYS A 129 -3.40 -19.48 8.43
N ARG A 130 -3.28 -19.84 7.16
CA ARG A 130 -2.69 -18.98 6.14
C ARG A 130 -3.55 -17.73 5.95
N GLY A 131 -2.97 -16.55 6.21
CA GLY A 131 -3.61 -15.25 6.02
C GLY A 131 -3.54 -14.79 4.55
N TYR A 132 -3.36 -13.52 4.34
CA TYR A 132 -3.47 -12.87 3.04
C TYR A 132 -2.19 -13.02 2.19
N TYR A 133 -1.81 -14.24 1.85
CA TYR A 133 -0.57 -14.56 1.12
C TYR A 133 -0.46 -13.94 -0.29
N VAL A 134 -1.54 -13.36 -0.79
CA VAL A 134 -1.56 -12.62 -2.05
C VAL A 134 -0.62 -11.41 -2.03
N TYR A 135 -0.31 -10.86 -0.86
CA TYR A 135 0.67 -9.78 -0.71
C TYR A 135 2.12 -10.18 -1.02
N ALA A 136 2.42 -11.48 -1.01
CA ALA A 136 3.70 -12.01 -1.47
C ALA A 136 4.94 -11.39 -0.81
N TRP A 137 4.99 -11.27 0.51
CA TRP A 137 6.05 -10.56 1.24
C TRP A 137 7.46 -10.97 0.81
N ALA A 138 7.73 -12.27 0.76
CA ALA A 138 9.06 -12.78 0.41
C ALA A 138 9.47 -12.37 -1.02
N GLU A 139 8.51 -12.39 -1.94
CA GLU A 139 8.75 -12.05 -3.34
C GLU A 139 8.87 -10.55 -3.58
N ILE A 140 8.18 -9.70 -2.79
CA ILE A 140 8.25 -8.25 -2.95
C ILE A 140 9.34 -7.59 -2.12
N ALA A 141 9.82 -8.23 -1.04
CA ALA A 141 10.83 -7.68 -0.13
C ALA A 141 12.06 -7.06 -0.83
N PRO A 142 12.63 -7.64 -1.91
CA PRO A 142 13.78 -7.03 -2.59
C PRO A 142 13.47 -5.72 -3.33
N PHE A 143 12.19 -5.41 -3.51
CA PHE A 143 11.74 -4.28 -4.33
C PHE A 143 11.22 -3.10 -3.51
N ILE A 144 10.92 -3.29 -2.23
CA ILE A 144 10.34 -2.26 -1.37
C ILE A 144 11.37 -1.72 -0.36
N ASP A 145 11.19 -0.50 0.10
CA ASP A 145 12.04 0.13 1.09
C ASP A 145 11.47 -0.01 2.50
N ARG A 146 10.13 -0.17 2.61
CA ARG A 146 9.43 -0.34 3.88
C ARG A 146 8.25 -1.30 3.71
N LEU A 147 8.06 -2.15 4.71
CA LEU A 147 6.84 -2.94 4.90
C LEU A 147 6.17 -2.49 6.19
N ARG A 148 4.92 -2.06 6.10
CA ARG A 148 4.06 -1.74 7.23
C ARG A 148 3.03 -2.85 7.38
N ILE A 149 2.96 -3.44 8.55
CA ILE A 149 2.04 -4.54 8.82
C ILE A 149 0.93 -4.02 9.72
N MET A 150 -0.32 -4.17 9.30
CA MET A 150 -1.49 -3.81 10.09
C MET A 150 -1.70 -4.83 11.21
N THR A 151 -1.08 -4.59 12.37
CA THR A 151 -1.20 -5.45 13.56
C THR A 151 -2.23 -4.90 14.53
N TYR A 152 -3.43 -4.61 14.02
CA TYR A 152 -4.59 -4.14 14.77
C TYR A 152 -5.86 -4.88 14.30
N ASP A 153 -6.98 -4.61 14.93
CA ASP A 153 -8.25 -5.30 14.70
C ASP A 153 -8.21 -6.80 15.06
N PHE A 154 -7.41 -7.15 16.08
CA PHE A 154 -7.35 -8.52 16.59
C PHE A 154 -8.71 -8.94 17.19
N SER A 155 -9.38 -8.04 17.91
CA SER A 155 -10.66 -8.29 18.55
C SER A 155 -11.79 -7.56 17.82
N VAL A 156 -12.29 -8.14 16.70
CA VAL A 156 -13.38 -7.53 15.92
C VAL A 156 -14.77 -8.03 16.32
N ALA A 157 -14.89 -9.25 16.82
CA ALA A 157 -16.20 -9.87 17.12
C ALA A 157 -16.67 -9.64 18.56
N LYS A 158 -15.77 -9.37 19.49
CA LYS A 158 -16.03 -9.14 20.91
C LYS A 158 -15.07 -8.08 21.44
N PRO A 159 -15.45 -7.32 22.49
CA PRO A 159 -14.53 -6.40 23.15
C PRO A 159 -13.25 -7.12 23.62
N GLY A 160 -12.11 -6.53 23.33
CA GLY A 160 -10.79 -7.09 23.64
C GLY A 160 -9.65 -6.17 23.18
N PRO A 161 -8.39 -6.60 23.31
CA PRO A 161 -7.25 -5.83 22.85
C PRO A 161 -7.32 -5.62 21.35
N ILE A 162 -6.96 -4.43 20.88
CA ILE A 162 -6.95 -4.10 19.46
C ILE A 162 -5.79 -4.79 18.73
N GLY A 163 -4.66 -4.95 19.40
CA GLY A 163 -3.46 -5.64 18.89
C GLY A 163 -2.60 -6.10 20.07
N PRO A 164 -2.76 -7.35 20.56
CA PRO A 164 -1.89 -7.88 21.62
C PRO A 164 -0.43 -7.85 21.19
N LEU A 165 0.46 -7.46 22.10
CA LEU A 165 1.90 -7.36 21.79
C LEU A 165 2.46 -8.69 21.28
N SER A 166 2.10 -9.81 21.93
CA SER A 166 2.53 -11.15 21.49
C SER A 166 2.11 -11.48 20.07
N TRP A 167 0.86 -11.13 19.68
CA TRP A 167 0.38 -11.32 18.32
C TRP A 167 1.14 -10.46 17.30
N THR A 168 1.45 -9.21 17.68
CA THR A 168 2.26 -8.31 16.85
C THR A 168 3.67 -8.86 16.67
N GLU A 169 4.31 -9.32 17.76
CA GLU A 169 5.65 -9.92 17.72
C GLU A 169 5.69 -11.17 16.84
N ASP A 170 4.70 -12.06 16.96
CA ASP A 170 4.63 -13.28 16.16
C ASP A 170 4.41 -12.96 14.68
N THR A 171 3.58 -11.97 14.37
CA THR A 171 3.34 -11.52 12.98
C THR A 171 4.60 -10.95 12.34
N VAL A 172 5.42 -10.20 13.08
CA VAL A 172 6.66 -9.60 12.56
C VAL A 172 7.78 -10.63 12.42
N LYS A 173 7.77 -11.70 13.22
CA LYS A 173 8.78 -12.77 13.13
C LYS A 173 8.56 -13.73 11.97
N TYR A 174 7.36 -13.76 11.42
CA TYR A 174 6.97 -14.65 10.32
C TYR A 174 7.49 -14.14 8.98
#